data_837cf4a1ae20885e96d63bbd8b0cfe81
#
_entry.id   837cf4a1ae20885e96d63bbd8b0cfe81
#
_cell.length_a   1.000
_cell.length_b   1.000
_cell.length_c   1.000
_cell.angle_alpha   90.00
_cell.angle_beta   90.00
_cell.angle_gamma   90.00
#
_symmetry.space_group_name_H-M   'P 1'
#
loop_
_entity.id
_entity.type
_entity.pdbx_description
1 polymer ?
#
loop_
_entity_poly.entity_id
_entity_poly.type
_entity_poly.pdbx_seq_one_letter_code
_entity_poly.pdbx_strand_id
1 'polypeptide(L)'
;MKKLTVYFLLLLPLLLAASQNKYQDNESCKECHDKIYEEYQSSYHSRGYFNDELHRKIADKVSGKKYECATCHMPMADNIEALVSGEARPDKSNKTHTDAVSCYFCHTIAYVKNAHRFNINTKARQADGYKPTLYGRLHNPDENDKHSSVENPVYAKKVCMGCHSHKLNENNVTIFKAMKEKQDSLSCIKCHMPELEGGSDKINKRARLKHASHQFLGIHDKEMRAKSVDMDVSSEGEELKITLVNKMDHPLIIQSARSKYLEIHVLRNGKVIWKNFDKHPSEDKKAYFAASFKRNGKKILIPATATAQDVVNNLAAKDSKIFVYHIKDLKKGDVVEVSLYVKLAKDDCLDAIDLKDRSYNDALLMKRVKKTL
;
A
#
# COMPACT_ATOMS: atom_id res chain seq x y z
N MET A 1 48.16 67.97 -3.30
CA MET A 1 48.07 66.74 -4.12
C MET A 1 47.32 65.68 -3.32
N LYS A 2 46.06 65.49 -3.54
CA LYS A 2 45.19 64.47 -2.86
C LYS A 2 45.25 63.17 -3.63
N LYS A 3 45.75 62.10 -3.04
CA LYS A 3 45.78 60.77 -3.62
C LYS A 3 44.36 60.16 -3.48
N LEU A 4 43.71 59.92 -4.61
CA LEU A 4 42.43 59.24 -4.72
C LEU A 4 42.68 57.74 -4.74
N THR A 5 42.34 57.04 -3.66
CA THR A 5 42.42 55.56 -3.57
C THR A 5 41.12 55.01 -4.11
N VAL A 6 41.15 54.37 -5.28
CA VAL A 6 40.04 53.68 -5.90
C VAL A 6 39.95 52.27 -5.27
N TYR A 7 38.90 52.00 -4.48
CA TYR A 7 38.58 50.65 -4.02
C TYR A 7 37.84 49.92 -5.15
N PHE A 8 38.51 48.95 -5.74
CA PHE A 8 37.94 48.01 -6.66
C PHE A 8 37.18 46.95 -5.84
N LEU A 9 35.86 47.08 -5.67
CA LEU A 9 34.99 46.07 -5.11
C LEU A 9 34.87 44.92 -6.13
N LEU A 10 35.65 43.86 -5.90
CA LEU A 10 35.43 42.57 -6.56
C LEU A 10 34.12 41.95 -6.06
N LEU A 11 33.04 42.18 -6.81
CA LEU A 11 31.84 41.41 -6.71
C LEU A 11 32.13 39.99 -7.25
N LEU A 12 32.52 39.09 -6.35
CA LEU A 12 32.54 37.67 -6.62
C LEU A 12 31.03 37.22 -6.73
N PRO A 13 30.58 36.74 -7.89
CA PRO A 13 29.28 36.09 -7.92
C PRO A 13 29.40 34.81 -7.09
N LEU A 14 28.75 34.75 -5.92
CA LEU A 14 28.48 33.51 -5.26
C LEU A 14 27.58 32.71 -6.22
N LEU A 15 28.21 31.91 -7.05
CA LEU A 15 27.54 30.77 -7.69
C LEU A 15 27.14 29.84 -6.55
N LEU A 16 25.94 30.03 -6.04
CA LEU A 16 25.18 28.99 -5.36
C LEU A 16 25.06 27.85 -6.38
N ALA A 17 26.03 26.93 -6.31
CA ALA A 17 25.88 25.62 -6.91
C ALA A 17 24.75 24.95 -6.15
N ALA A 18 23.50 25.26 -6.55
CA ALA A 18 22.38 24.45 -6.22
C ALA A 18 22.76 23.03 -6.63
N SER A 19 22.91 22.15 -5.68
CA SER A 19 23.11 20.72 -5.89
C SER A 19 21.96 20.26 -6.79
N GLN A 20 22.21 20.20 -8.07
CA GLN A 20 21.23 19.70 -9.04
C GLN A 20 21.13 18.19 -8.88
N ASN A 21 20.47 17.75 -7.81
CA ASN A 21 19.82 16.45 -7.83
C ASN A 21 18.78 16.55 -8.94
N LYS A 22 19.09 16.05 -10.13
CA LYS A 22 18.12 16.02 -11.22
C LYS A 22 17.07 14.93 -10.92
N TYR A 23 16.25 15.22 -9.94
CA TYR A 23 14.97 14.54 -9.76
C TYR A 23 14.15 14.78 -11.02
N GLN A 24 13.66 13.71 -11.62
CA GLN A 24 12.70 13.78 -12.70
C GLN A 24 11.30 13.63 -12.10
N ASP A 25 10.52 14.67 -12.18
CA ASP A 25 9.15 14.64 -11.70
C ASP A 25 8.26 13.77 -12.61
N ASN A 26 7.11 13.40 -12.08
CA ASN A 26 6.18 12.52 -12.79
C ASN A 26 5.66 13.13 -14.11
N GLU A 27 5.55 14.45 -14.20
CA GLU A 27 5.08 15.12 -15.41
C GLU A 27 6.10 15.06 -16.54
N SER A 28 7.38 15.15 -16.21
CA SER A 28 8.46 14.94 -17.19
C SER A 28 8.40 13.54 -17.80
N CYS A 29 7.98 12.52 -17.03
CA CYS A 29 7.79 11.17 -17.54
C CYS A 29 6.57 11.06 -18.45
N LYS A 30 5.49 11.81 -18.16
CA LYS A 30 4.23 11.83 -18.93
C LYS A 30 4.44 12.17 -20.39
N GLU A 31 5.42 13.02 -20.70
CA GLU A 31 5.67 13.45 -22.09
C GLU A 31 5.81 12.26 -23.07
N CYS A 32 6.38 11.15 -22.59
CA CYS A 32 6.58 9.94 -23.39
C CYS A 32 5.73 8.76 -22.89
N HIS A 33 5.43 8.69 -21.60
CA HIS A 33 4.74 7.58 -20.92
C HIS A 33 3.34 7.98 -20.44
N ASP A 34 2.54 8.62 -21.28
CA ASP A 34 1.24 9.17 -20.93
C ASP A 34 0.26 8.13 -20.39
N LYS A 35 0.15 6.97 -21.04
CA LYS A 35 -0.72 5.87 -20.59
C LYS A 35 -0.32 5.36 -19.21
N ILE A 36 0.96 5.11 -18.98
CA ILE A 36 1.51 4.68 -17.70
C ILE A 36 1.27 5.75 -16.62
N TYR A 37 1.43 7.02 -16.99
CA TYR A 37 1.16 8.14 -16.09
C TYR A 37 -0.31 8.17 -15.65
N GLU A 38 -1.27 8.00 -16.56
CA GLU A 38 -2.70 7.95 -16.25
C GLU A 38 -3.04 6.77 -15.33
N GLU A 39 -2.48 5.59 -15.59
CA GLU A 39 -2.63 4.43 -14.72
C GLU A 39 -2.07 4.70 -13.32
N TYR A 40 -0.87 5.27 -13.24
CA TYR A 40 -0.25 5.64 -11.97
C TYR A 40 -1.09 6.68 -11.21
N GLN A 41 -1.61 7.71 -11.88
CA GLN A 41 -2.45 8.74 -11.26
C GLN A 41 -3.75 8.17 -10.68
N SER A 42 -4.29 7.09 -11.24
CA SER A 42 -5.44 6.38 -10.70
C SER A 42 -5.10 5.59 -9.41
N SER A 43 -3.84 5.34 -9.15
CA SER A 43 -3.35 4.50 -8.05
C SER A 43 -3.25 5.24 -6.71
N TYR A 44 -3.17 4.49 -5.62
CA TYR A 44 -2.89 5.06 -4.30
C TYR A 44 -1.41 5.48 -4.11
N HIS A 45 -0.49 5.04 -4.97
CA HIS A 45 0.89 5.50 -4.95
C HIS A 45 1.04 6.96 -5.35
N SER A 46 0.14 7.50 -6.17
CA SER A 46 0.14 8.92 -6.54
C SER A 46 -0.40 9.86 -5.45
N ARG A 47 -1.04 9.34 -4.41
CA ARG A 47 -1.77 10.16 -3.43
C ARG A 47 -0.87 10.76 -2.35
N GLY A 48 0.14 10.02 -1.88
CA GLY A 48 1.07 10.45 -0.83
C GLY A 48 0.38 11.01 0.40
N TYR A 49 0.97 12.03 1.01
CA TYR A 49 0.45 12.68 2.21
C TYR A 49 -0.80 13.53 1.94
N PHE A 50 -0.83 14.26 0.82
CA PHE A 50 -1.85 15.29 0.62
C PHE A 50 -3.21 14.76 0.18
N ASN A 51 -3.21 13.65 -0.54
CA ASN A 51 -4.42 13.07 -1.16
C ASN A 51 -4.84 11.73 -0.51
N ASP A 52 -4.18 11.33 0.58
CA ASP A 52 -4.56 10.19 1.43
C ASP A 52 -4.86 10.70 2.84
N GLU A 53 -6.10 11.10 3.08
CA GLU A 53 -6.50 11.74 4.32
C GLU A 53 -6.37 10.80 5.53
N LEU A 54 -6.68 9.52 5.36
CA LEU A 54 -6.56 8.53 6.44
C LEU A 54 -5.12 8.44 6.96
N HIS A 55 -4.14 8.23 6.07
CA HIS A 55 -2.73 8.14 6.46
C HIS A 55 -2.18 9.47 6.97
N ARG A 56 -2.58 10.59 6.35
CA ARG A 56 -2.22 11.93 6.82
C ARG A 56 -2.69 12.17 8.27
N LYS A 57 -3.96 11.92 8.56
CA LYS A 57 -4.52 12.09 9.91
C LYS A 57 -3.86 11.19 10.95
N ILE A 58 -3.55 9.94 10.58
CA ILE A 58 -2.77 9.04 11.44
C ILE A 58 -1.39 9.62 11.71
N ALA A 59 -0.65 10.05 10.66
CA ALA A 59 0.69 10.61 10.79
C ALA A 59 0.68 11.88 11.65
N ASP A 60 -0.24 12.79 11.41
CA ASP A 60 -0.36 14.06 12.16
C ASP A 60 -0.70 13.83 13.64
N LYS A 61 -1.51 12.81 13.94
CA LYS A 61 -1.90 12.47 15.33
C LYS A 61 -0.77 11.81 16.11
N VAL A 62 0.03 10.99 15.44
CA VAL A 62 1.02 10.09 16.06
C VAL A 62 2.36 10.80 16.30
N SER A 63 2.86 11.48 15.30
CA SER A 63 4.25 11.94 15.26
C SER A 63 4.43 13.42 15.60
N GLY A 64 3.35 14.13 15.90
CA GLY A 64 3.44 15.56 16.20
C GLY A 64 4.05 16.34 15.04
N LYS A 65 5.32 16.78 15.18
CA LYS A 65 6.03 17.49 14.11
C LYS A 65 6.79 16.58 13.15
N LYS A 66 7.17 15.38 13.56
CA LYS A 66 7.94 14.43 12.74
C LYS A 66 7.05 13.78 11.68
N TYR A 67 7.59 13.53 10.52
CA TYR A 67 6.92 12.78 9.48
C TYR A 67 7.77 11.60 9.01
N GLU A 68 7.96 10.62 9.88
CA GLU A 68 8.73 9.39 9.60
C GLU A 68 8.13 8.57 8.44
N CYS A 69 6.84 8.73 8.20
CA CYS A 69 6.13 8.10 7.08
C CYS A 69 6.65 8.58 5.71
N ALA A 70 7.36 9.72 5.64
CA ALA A 70 7.96 10.25 4.41
C ALA A 70 8.87 9.22 3.73
N THR A 71 9.58 8.39 4.50
CA THR A 71 10.48 7.35 3.96
C THR A 71 9.83 6.38 2.97
N CYS A 72 8.49 6.23 3.04
CA CYS A 72 7.71 5.41 2.11
C CYS A 72 6.70 6.23 1.31
N HIS A 73 6.14 7.32 1.87
CA HIS A 73 5.07 8.10 1.24
C HIS A 73 5.55 9.32 0.47
N MET A 74 6.81 9.76 0.69
CA MET A 74 7.51 10.82 -0.06
C MET A 74 9.00 10.46 -0.18
N PRO A 75 9.35 9.28 -0.72
CA PRO A 75 10.70 8.74 -0.60
C PRO A 75 11.75 9.52 -1.39
N MET A 76 11.33 10.44 -2.27
CA MET A 76 12.21 11.33 -3.03
C MET A 76 12.18 12.79 -2.54
N ALA A 77 11.56 13.05 -1.37
CA ALA A 77 11.59 14.39 -0.79
C ALA A 77 13.04 14.88 -0.65
N ASP A 78 13.32 16.05 -1.19
CA ASP A 78 14.65 16.67 -1.21
C ASP A 78 15.15 17.04 0.19
N ASN A 79 14.22 17.18 1.14
CA ASN A 79 14.45 17.46 2.54
C ASN A 79 13.96 16.34 3.47
N ILE A 80 14.05 15.09 3.04
CA ILE A 80 13.49 13.93 3.77
C ILE A 80 14.00 13.83 5.23
N GLU A 81 15.24 14.19 5.49
CA GLU A 81 15.81 14.19 6.85
C GLU A 81 15.13 15.22 7.75
N ALA A 82 14.85 16.41 7.22
CA ALA A 82 14.12 17.46 7.92
C ALA A 82 12.66 17.09 8.18
N LEU A 83 12.00 16.37 7.25
CA LEU A 83 10.66 15.82 7.46
C LEU A 83 10.65 14.77 8.58
N VAL A 84 11.60 13.86 8.56
CA VAL A 84 11.70 12.76 9.54
C VAL A 84 12.08 13.29 10.92
N SER A 85 12.98 14.29 11.02
CA SER A 85 13.36 14.92 12.31
C SER A 85 12.29 15.86 12.85
N GLY A 86 11.38 16.35 11.99
CA GLY A 86 10.34 17.32 12.35
C GLY A 86 10.79 18.78 12.22
N GLU A 87 11.93 19.03 11.61
CA GLU A 87 12.44 20.37 11.26
C GLU A 87 11.65 20.99 10.10
N ALA A 88 11.07 20.14 9.24
CA ALA A 88 10.17 20.54 8.15
C ALA A 88 8.84 19.79 8.20
N ARG A 89 7.85 20.32 7.47
CA ARG A 89 6.56 19.67 7.23
C ARG A 89 6.33 19.46 5.73
N PRO A 90 5.49 18.50 5.33
CA PRO A 90 5.08 18.36 3.94
C PRO A 90 4.54 19.68 3.37
N ASP A 91 4.99 20.05 2.17
CA ASP A 91 4.65 21.28 1.48
C ASP A 91 4.09 20.97 0.09
N LYS A 92 2.87 21.49 -0.21
CA LYS A 92 2.21 21.31 -1.50
C LYS A 92 2.90 22.03 -2.65
N SER A 93 3.71 23.05 -2.37
CA SER A 93 4.49 23.75 -3.39
C SER A 93 5.75 22.98 -3.81
N ASN A 94 6.19 22.01 -2.99
CA ASN A 94 7.35 21.19 -3.30
C ASN A 94 6.95 19.97 -4.14
N LYS A 95 7.45 19.92 -5.37
CA LYS A 95 7.15 18.85 -6.32
C LYS A 95 7.61 17.48 -5.84
N THR A 96 8.73 17.39 -5.13
CA THR A 96 9.25 16.13 -4.57
C THR A 96 8.35 15.58 -3.45
N HIS A 97 7.53 16.43 -2.83
CA HIS A 97 6.53 16.02 -1.84
C HIS A 97 5.21 15.58 -2.50
N THR A 98 4.77 16.30 -3.55
CA THR A 98 3.48 16.05 -4.20
C THR A 98 3.50 14.87 -5.16
N ASP A 99 4.67 14.50 -5.70
CA ASP A 99 4.83 13.33 -6.57
C ASP A 99 4.72 11.99 -5.82
N ALA A 100 4.68 12.03 -4.49
CA ALA A 100 4.44 10.87 -3.64
C ALA A 100 5.43 9.70 -3.89
N VAL A 101 4.96 8.48 -4.19
CA VAL A 101 5.80 7.35 -4.59
C VAL A 101 6.02 7.43 -6.10
N SER A 102 6.93 8.31 -6.52
CA SER A 102 7.09 8.75 -7.91
C SER A 102 7.61 7.66 -8.87
N CYS A 103 7.42 7.90 -10.17
CA CYS A 103 8.02 7.10 -11.24
C CYS A 103 9.53 6.98 -11.04
N TYR A 104 10.19 8.11 -10.83
CA TYR A 104 11.63 8.19 -10.64
C TYR A 104 12.09 7.37 -9.43
N PHE A 105 11.38 7.43 -8.29
CA PHE A 105 11.71 6.61 -7.13
C PHE A 105 11.69 5.13 -7.46
N CYS A 106 10.56 4.65 -7.99
CA CYS A 106 10.42 3.23 -8.29
C CYS A 106 11.46 2.77 -9.31
N HIS A 107 11.66 3.54 -10.38
CA HIS A 107 12.53 3.13 -11.48
C HIS A 107 14.03 3.37 -11.24
N THR A 108 14.43 3.99 -10.13
CA THR A 108 15.84 4.07 -9.72
C THR A 108 16.24 3.06 -8.64
N ILE A 109 15.35 2.18 -8.19
CA ILE A 109 15.68 1.14 -7.21
C ILE A 109 16.64 0.13 -7.83
N ALA A 110 17.89 0.15 -7.40
CA ALA A 110 18.93 -0.77 -7.85
C ALA A 110 18.83 -2.12 -7.14
N TYR A 111 18.56 -2.13 -5.83
CA TYR A 111 18.35 -3.34 -5.04
C TYR A 111 17.61 -3.06 -3.73
N VAL A 112 17.16 -4.12 -3.06
CA VAL A 112 16.48 -4.06 -1.75
C VAL A 112 17.38 -4.69 -0.69
N LYS A 113 17.67 -3.96 0.38
CA LYS A 113 18.68 -4.28 1.41
C LYS A 113 18.03 -4.69 2.74
N ASN A 114 18.82 -5.32 3.62
CA ASN A 114 18.50 -5.64 5.02
C ASN A 114 17.17 -6.37 5.20
N ALA A 115 17.10 -7.61 4.71
CA ALA A 115 15.90 -8.42 4.80
C ALA A 115 14.63 -7.70 4.27
N HIS A 116 14.80 -6.99 3.15
CA HIS A 116 13.72 -6.26 2.46
C HIS A 116 13.16 -5.06 3.24
N ARG A 117 13.98 -4.37 4.03
CA ARG A 117 13.55 -3.17 4.78
C ARG A 117 13.78 -1.86 4.05
N PHE A 118 14.77 -1.80 3.15
CA PHE A 118 15.21 -0.56 2.52
C PHE A 118 15.40 -0.74 1.02
N ASN A 119 14.94 0.26 0.27
CA ASN A 119 15.29 0.42 -1.14
C ASN A 119 16.59 1.19 -1.25
N ILE A 120 17.46 0.76 -2.15
CA ILE A 120 18.68 1.49 -2.52
C ILE A 120 18.52 1.96 -3.95
N ASN A 121 18.44 3.28 -4.10
CA ASN A 121 18.23 3.95 -5.36
C ASN A 121 19.56 4.43 -5.96
N THR A 122 19.70 4.30 -7.29
CA THR A 122 20.83 4.88 -8.03
C THR A 122 20.57 6.37 -8.24
N LYS A 123 21.59 7.21 -7.95
CA LYS A 123 21.54 8.64 -8.22
C LYS A 123 22.14 8.93 -9.61
N ALA A 124 21.58 9.89 -10.33
CA ALA A 124 22.20 10.43 -11.53
C ALA A 124 23.53 11.09 -11.15
N ARG A 125 24.58 10.84 -11.93
CA ARG A 125 25.93 11.36 -11.67
C ARG A 125 26.29 12.45 -12.65
N GLN A 126 27.09 13.41 -12.20
CA GLN A 126 27.59 14.50 -13.04
C GLN A 126 28.43 13.96 -14.22
N ALA A 127 29.24 12.92 -13.99
CA ALA A 127 30.04 12.28 -15.01
C ALA A 127 29.22 11.72 -16.19
N ASP A 128 27.95 11.36 -15.93
CA ASP A 128 27.01 10.85 -16.94
C ASP A 128 26.11 11.96 -17.50
N GLY A 129 26.47 13.23 -17.34
CA GLY A 129 25.65 14.38 -17.72
C GLY A 129 24.30 14.45 -16.98
N TYR A 130 24.23 13.84 -15.78
CA TYR A 130 23.00 13.63 -15.00
C TYR A 130 21.93 12.78 -15.70
N LYS A 131 22.28 12.05 -16.73
CA LYS A 131 21.37 11.07 -17.34
C LYS A 131 21.15 9.93 -16.33
N PRO A 132 19.92 9.74 -15.80
CA PRO A 132 19.67 8.70 -14.81
C PRO A 132 19.65 7.32 -15.46
N THR A 133 20.01 6.29 -14.67
CA THR A 133 19.74 4.89 -15.02
C THR A 133 18.39 4.51 -14.43
N LEU A 134 17.45 4.17 -15.29
CA LEU A 134 16.13 3.66 -14.89
C LEU A 134 16.08 2.16 -15.09
N TYR A 135 15.61 1.47 -14.07
CA TYR A 135 15.50 0.02 -14.04
C TYR A 135 14.06 -0.44 -14.30
N GLY A 136 13.94 -1.62 -14.89
CA GLY A 136 12.66 -2.27 -15.11
C GLY A 136 12.84 -3.76 -15.35
N ARG A 137 11.76 -4.42 -15.75
CA ARG A 137 11.77 -5.86 -16.09
C ARG A 137 11.81 -6.15 -17.57
N LEU A 138 11.84 -5.13 -18.41
CA LEU A 138 11.87 -5.31 -19.86
C LEU A 138 13.23 -5.84 -20.29
N HIS A 139 13.21 -6.96 -21.00
CA HIS A 139 14.37 -7.44 -21.75
C HIS A 139 14.56 -6.58 -23.00
N ASN A 140 15.79 -6.14 -23.27
CA ASN A 140 16.10 -5.22 -24.38
C ASN A 140 15.21 -3.96 -24.38
N PRO A 141 15.27 -3.08 -23.36
CA PRO A 141 14.56 -1.81 -23.37
C PRO A 141 15.09 -0.92 -24.48
N ASP A 142 14.24 0.03 -24.94
CA ASP A 142 14.64 0.99 -25.94
C ASP A 142 15.60 2.03 -25.37
N GLU A 143 16.64 2.36 -26.13
CA GLU A 143 17.56 3.45 -25.80
C GLU A 143 16.94 4.80 -26.16
N ASN A 144 17.19 5.81 -25.32
CA ASN A 144 16.79 7.18 -25.52
C ASN A 144 17.81 8.17 -24.90
N ASP A 145 17.63 9.45 -25.16
CA ASP A 145 18.51 10.52 -24.70
C ASP A 145 18.20 11.02 -23.28
N LYS A 146 17.01 10.72 -22.75
CA LYS A 146 16.54 11.19 -21.44
C LYS A 146 17.06 10.34 -20.27
N HIS A 147 17.12 9.03 -20.45
CA HIS A 147 17.58 8.09 -19.43
C HIS A 147 18.20 6.83 -20.07
N SER A 148 19.09 6.18 -19.33
CA SER A 148 19.56 4.83 -19.65
C SER A 148 18.53 3.83 -19.10
N SER A 149 18.13 2.86 -19.91
CA SER A 149 17.15 1.84 -19.52
C SER A 149 17.87 0.50 -19.32
N VAL A 150 17.68 -0.13 -18.16
CA VAL A 150 18.39 -1.36 -17.79
C VAL A 150 17.43 -2.37 -17.20
N GLU A 151 17.48 -3.61 -17.71
CA GLU A 151 16.78 -4.72 -17.06
C GLU A 151 17.41 -5.03 -15.71
N ASN A 152 16.55 -5.14 -14.65
CA ASN A 152 17.00 -5.49 -13.32
C ASN A 152 16.10 -6.57 -12.71
N PRO A 153 16.64 -7.75 -12.35
CA PRO A 153 15.89 -8.87 -11.79
C PRO A 153 15.11 -8.53 -10.50
N VAL A 154 15.47 -7.47 -9.78
CA VAL A 154 14.75 -6.98 -8.60
C VAL A 154 13.29 -6.65 -8.93
N TYR A 155 13.04 -6.15 -10.16
CA TYR A 155 11.68 -5.79 -10.60
C TYR A 155 10.77 -7.00 -10.89
N ALA A 156 11.33 -8.17 -11.05
CA ALA A 156 10.54 -9.39 -11.18
C ALA A 156 10.03 -9.91 -9.82
N LYS A 157 10.73 -9.61 -8.71
CA LYS A 157 10.49 -10.29 -7.42
C LYS A 157 10.43 -9.38 -6.19
N LYS A 158 11.28 -8.35 -6.09
CA LYS A 158 11.58 -7.71 -4.80
C LYS A 158 11.41 -6.19 -4.75
N VAL A 159 11.16 -5.51 -5.85
CA VAL A 159 11.11 -4.03 -5.91
C VAL A 159 10.14 -3.41 -4.91
N CYS A 160 9.01 -4.06 -4.64
CA CYS A 160 8.00 -3.57 -3.70
C CYS A 160 8.41 -3.75 -2.22
N MET A 161 9.39 -4.64 -1.97
CA MET A 161 9.65 -5.16 -0.63
C MET A 161 10.28 -4.15 0.32
N GLY A 162 10.98 -3.14 -0.18
CA GLY A 162 11.54 -2.08 0.66
C GLY A 162 10.49 -1.30 1.45
N CYS A 163 9.28 -1.15 0.89
CA CYS A 163 8.15 -0.52 1.55
C CYS A 163 7.11 -1.53 2.06
N HIS A 164 6.85 -2.62 1.32
CA HIS A 164 5.73 -3.53 1.56
C HIS A 164 6.07 -4.87 2.22
N SER A 165 7.28 -5.10 2.73
CA SER A 165 7.61 -6.36 3.42
C SER A 165 7.03 -6.45 4.82
N HIS A 166 7.59 -5.68 5.73
CA HIS A 166 7.16 -5.53 7.11
C HIS A 166 7.63 -4.18 7.65
N LYS A 167 6.82 -3.57 8.48
CA LYS A 167 7.15 -2.29 9.14
C LYS A 167 6.91 -2.41 10.63
N LEU A 168 7.86 -1.92 11.37
CA LEU A 168 7.82 -1.79 12.80
C LEU A 168 7.62 -0.32 13.17
N ASN A 169 6.94 -0.05 14.28
CA ASN A 169 6.97 1.29 14.87
C ASN A 169 8.25 1.49 15.71
N GLU A 170 8.41 2.65 16.32
CA GLU A 170 9.54 2.99 17.20
C GLU A 170 9.76 2.00 18.36
N ASN A 171 8.69 1.32 18.80
CA ASN A 171 8.73 0.33 19.88
C ASN A 171 8.93 -1.10 19.38
N ASN A 172 9.36 -1.30 18.13
CA ASN A 172 9.52 -2.61 17.48
C ASN A 172 8.25 -3.45 17.36
N VAL A 173 7.08 -2.83 17.44
CA VAL A 173 5.79 -3.51 17.23
C VAL A 173 5.47 -3.53 15.73
N THR A 174 5.11 -4.70 15.23
CA THR A 174 4.74 -4.88 13.82
C THR A 174 3.41 -4.17 13.52
N ILE A 175 3.43 -3.15 12.66
CA ILE A 175 2.25 -2.39 12.22
C ILE A 175 1.81 -2.72 10.80
N PHE A 176 2.69 -3.33 10.02
CA PHE A 176 2.43 -3.82 8.68
C PHE A 176 3.24 -5.10 8.42
N LYS A 177 2.61 -6.13 7.86
CA LYS A 177 3.30 -7.39 7.53
C LYS A 177 2.67 -8.07 6.32
N ALA A 178 3.33 -8.00 5.16
CA ALA A 178 2.89 -8.68 3.96
C ALA A 178 3.60 -10.03 3.73
N MET A 179 4.74 -10.31 4.38
CA MET A 179 5.49 -11.55 4.16
C MET A 179 6.04 -12.15 5.46
N LYS A 180 6.39 -13.43 5.41
CA LYS A 180 7.23 -14.08 6.43
C LYS A 180 8.70 -13.71 6.19
N GLU A 181 9.50 -13.60 7.25
CA GLU A 181 10.89 -13.11 7.22
C GLU A 181 11.83 -13.86 6.26
N LYS A 182 11.52 -15.10 5.91
CA LYS A 182 12.34 -15.97 5.04
C LYS A 182 11.71 -16.25 3.68
N GLN A 183 10.73 -15.48 3.23
CA GLN A 183 10.06 -15.72 1.96
C GLN A 183 10.79 -14.98 0.84
N ASP A 184 11.55 -15.71 0.01
CA ASP A 184 12.41 -15.15 -1.03
C ASP A 184 11.69 -14.78 -2.33
N SER A 185 10.44 -15.18 -2.52
CA SER A 185 9.72 -14.91 -3.76
C SER A 185 8.25 -14.60 -3.52
N LEU A 186 7.91 -13.32 -3.57
CA LEU A 186 6.53 -12.86 -3.76
C LEU A 186 6.41 -12.25 -5.15
N SER A 187 5.57 -12.82 -5.98
CA SER A 187 5.24 -12.22 -7.28
C SER A 187 4.17 -11.14 -7.12
N CYS A 188 4.49 -10.06 -6.39
CA CYS A 188 3.58 -8.91 -6.20
C CYS A 188 3.07 -8.38 -7.54
N ILE A 189 3.96 -8.24 -8.51
CA ILE A 189 3.68 -7.70 -9.84
C ILE A 189 2.63 -8.53 -10.58
N LYS A 190 2.69 -9.86 -10.49
CA LYS A 190 1.76 -10.74 -11.20
C LYS A 190 0.29 -10.44 -10.88
N CYS A 191 0.00 -10.05 -9.64
CA CYS A 191 -1.36 -9.75 -9.19
C CYS A 191 -1.66 -8.25 -9.19
N HIS A 192 -0.73 -7.41 -8.70
CA HIS A 192 -0.96 -5.98 -8.49
C HIS A 192 -0.63 -5.11 -9.69
N MET A 193 0.13 -5.62 -10.65
CA MET A 193 0.49 -4.98 -11.91
C MET A 193 0.28 -5.97 -13.07
N PRO A 194 -0.95 -6.45 -13.32
CA PRO A 194 -1.20 -7.44 -14.37
C PRO A 194 -0.79 -6.89 -15.73
N GLU A 195 -0.51 -7.79 -16.66
CA GLU A 195 -0.25 -7.40 -18.03
C GLU A 195 -1.54 -6.94 -18.71
N LEU A 196 -1.47 -5.79 -19.35
CA LEU A 196 -2.54 -5.19 -20.14
C LEU A 196 -2.15 -5.16 -21.61
N GLU A 197 -3.12 -5.27 -22.50
CA GLU A 197 -2.93 -5.16 -23.94
C GLU A 197 -2.55 -3.73 -24.35
N GLY A 198 -1.69 -3.62 -25.36
CA GLY A 198 -1.16 -2.39 -25.88
C GLY A 198 0.19 -2.00 -25.27
N GLY A 199 0.97 -1.22 -26.01
CA GLY A 199 2.26 -0.69 -25.56
C GLY A 199 2.10 0.33 -24.45
N SER A 200 3.19 0.55 -23.72
CA SER A 200 3.26 1.53 -22.63
C SER A 200 3.43 2.98 -23.07
N ASP A 201 3.91 3.17 -24.30
CA ASP A 201 4.40 4.47 -24.79
C ASP A 201 3.89 4.80 -26.17
N LYS A 202 3.73 6.10 -26.44
CA LYS A 202 3.48 6.63 -27.81
C LYS A 202 4.70 6.44 -28.72
N ILE A 203 5.90 6.46 -28.15
CA ILE A 203 7.17 6.46 -28.89
C ILE A 203 7.89 5.12 -28.64
N ASN A 204 7.30 4.03 -29.12
CA ASN A 204 7.97 2.74 -29.10
C ASN A 204 8.83 2.56 -30.35
N LYS A 205 10.14 2.44 -30.20
CA LYS A 205 11.02 1.99 -31.29
C LYS A 205 10.79 0.52 -31.63
N ARG A 206 10.32 -0.27 -30.64
CA ARG A 206 9.95 -1.66 -30.79
C ARG A 206 8.47 -1.86 -30.50
N ALA A 207 7.77 -2.53 -31.38
CA ALA A 207 6.38 -2.87 -31.17
C ALA A 207 6.24 -3.76 -29.91
N ARG A 208 5.53 -3.26 -28.90
CA ARG A 208 5.21 -4.01 -27.69
C ARG A 208 3.70 -4.17 -27.62
N LEU A 209 3.25 -5.42 -27.55
CA LEU A 209 1.83 -5.75 -27.54
C LEU A 209 1.21 -5.61 -26.14
N LYS A 210 2.04 -5.63 -25.08
CA LYS A 210 1.61 -5.61 -23.69
C LYS A 210 2.51 -4.74 -22.82
N HIS A 211 1.95 -4.27 -21.72
CA HIS A 211 2.70 -3.60 -20.65
C HIS A 211 2.18 -4.03 -19.28
N ALA A 212 2.97 -3.81 -18.23
CA ALA A 212 2.53 -4.01 -16.85
C ALA A 212 1.67 -2.83 -16.41
N SER A 213 0.48 -3.09 -15.86
CA SER A 213 -0.39 -2.04 -15.29
C SER A 213 0.31 -1.30 -14.16
N HIS A 214 0.20 0.03 -14.17
CA HIS A 214 0.65 0.90 -13.09
C HIS A 214 -0.50 1.42 -12.20
N GLN A 215 -1.68 0.81 -12.31
CA GLN A 215 -2.81 1.09 -11.42
C GLN A 215 -2.59 0.54 -10.00
N PHE A 216 -1.66 -0.39 -9.83
CA PHE A 216 -1.36 -1.03 -8.54
C PHE A 216 -2.62 -1.55 -7.85
N LEU A 217 -3.38 -2.35 -8.58
CA LEU A 217 -4.67 -2.89 -8.14
C LEU A 217 -4.56 -3.54 -6.75
N GLY A 218 -5.55 -3.31 -5.91
CA GLY A 218 -5.53 -3.80 -4.54
C GLY A 218 -6.91 -3.77 -3.88
N ILE A 219 -6.95 -3.38 -2.61
CA ILE A 219 -8.17 -3.42 -1.80
C ILE A 219 -9.28 -2.50 -2.31
N HIS A 220 -8.94 -1.46 -3.04
CA HIS A 220 -9.90 -0.53 -3.64
C HIS A 220 -10.52 -1.07 -4.94
N ASP A 221 -9.89 -2.06 -5.57
CA ASP A 221 -10.40 -2.70 -6.76
C ASP A 221 -11.34 -3.87 -6.41
N LYS A 222 -12.54 -3.85 -6.98
CA LYS A 222 -13.60 -4.85 -6.70
C LYS A 222 -13.21 -6.26 -7.16
N GLU A 223 -12.59 -6.36 -8.34
CA GLU A 223 -12.22 -7.66 -8.90
C GLU A 223 -11.05 -8.28 -8.14
N MET A 224 -10.06 -7.46 -7.76
CA MET A 224 -8.95 -7.92 -6.92
C MET A 224 -9.45 -8.43 -5.57
N ARG A 225 -10.41 -7.73 -4.94
CA ARG A 225 -11.05 -8.23 -3.72
C ARG A 225 -11.71 -9.59 -3.95
N ALA A 226 -12.51 -9.72 -5.01
CA ALA A 226 -13.24 -10.96 -5.32
C ALA A 226 -12.33 -12.15 -5.63
N LYS A 227 -11.17 -11.91 -6.26
CA LYS A 227 -10.16 -12.92 -6.60
C LYS A 227 -9.28 -13.33 -5.41
N SER A 228 -9.24 -12.53 -4.35
CA SER A 228 -8.31 -12.71 -3.22
C SER A 228 -8.65 -13.88 -2.30
N VAL A 229 -9.89 -14.34 -2.31
CA VAL A 229 -10.37 -15.44 -1.46
C VAL A 229 -11.33 -16.35 -2.21
N ASP A 230 -11.45 -17.59 -1.72
CA ASP A 230 -12.59 -18.46 -2.04
C ASP A 230 -13.36 -18.83 -0.76
N MET A 231 -14.65 -19.09 -0.92
CA MET A 231 -15.54 -19.54 0.15
C MET A 231 -16.41 -20.67 -0.33
N ASP A 232 -16.63 -21.65 0.55
CA ASP A 232 -17.62 -22.72 0.37
C ASP A 232 -18.50 -22.84 1.61
N VAL A 233 -19.72 -23.35 1.42
CA VAL A 233 -20.72 -23.54 2.46
C VAL A 233 -21.21 -24.99 2.40
N SER A 234 -21.26 -25.67 3.54
CA SER A 234 -21.85 -27.01 3.68
C SER A 234 -22.62 -27.11 5.00
N SER A 235 -23.48 -28.09 5.12
CA SER A 235 -24.17 -28.39 6.37
C SER A 235 -24.27 -29.89 6.61
N GLU A 236 -24.30 -30.26 7.87
CA GLU A 236 -24.52 -31.64 8.33
C GLU A 236 -25.40 -31.58 9.58
N GLY A 237 -26.66 -32.01 9.46
CA GLY A 237 -27.64 -31.80 10.52
C GLY A 237 -27.81 -30.31 10.85
N GLU A 238 -27.68 -29.97 12.11
CA GLU A 238 -27.73 -28.56 12.59
C GLU A 238 -26.39 -27.82 12.51
N GLU A 239 -25.34 -28.46 12.02
CA GLU A 239 -24.05 -27.81 11.85
C GLU A 239 -23.93 -27.15 10.48
N LEU A 240 -23.72 -25.83 10.47
CA LEU A 240 -23.32 -25.05 9.29
C LEU A 240 -21.80 -24.91 9.28
N LYS A 241 -21.16 -25.35 8.20
CA LYS A 241 -19.73 -25.27 7.97
C LYS A 241 -19.42 -24.27 6.85
N ILE A 242 -18.57 -23.29 7.11
CA ILE A 242 -18.10 -22.29 6.13
C ILE A 242 -16.59 -22.42 6.02
N THR A 243 -16.09 -22.68 4.82
CA THR A 243 -14.66 -22.72 4.52
C THR A 243 -14.25 -21.43 3.84
N LEU A 244 -13.31 -20.71 4.42
CA LEU A 244 -12.65 -19.54 3.84
C LEU A 244 -11.23 -19.88 3.46
N VAL A 245 -10.87 -19.69 2.19
CA VAL A 245 -9.52 -19.92 1.66
C VAL A 245 -8.88 -18.58 1.30
N ASN A 246 -7.74 -18.26 1.88
CA ASN A 246 -6.93 -17.12 1.48
C ASN A 246 -6.08 -17.49 0.25
N LYS A 247 -6.40 -16.96 -0.92
CA LYS A 247 -5.67 -17.21 -2.18
C LYS A 247 -4.44 -16.33 -2.38
N MET A 248 -4.25 -15.34 -1.50
CA MET A 248 -3.14 -14.39 -1.61
C MET A 248 -1.81 -15.00 -1.14
N ASP A 249 -0.71 -14.46 -1.65
CA ASP A 249 0.65 -14.81 -1.20
C ASP A 249 1.04 -14.10 0.11
N HIS A 250 0.11 -13.39 0.73
CA HIS A 250 0.28 -12.68 2.00
C HIS A 250 -0.91 -12.93 2.94
N PRO A 251 -0.78 -12.66 4.24
CA PRO A 251 -1.89 -12.82 5.19
C PRO A 251 -3.12 -12.01 4.79
N LEU A 252 -4.29 -12.45 5.25
CA LEU A 252 -5.57 -11.80 4.97
C LEU A 252 -5.58 -10.34 5.46
N ILE A 253 -5.00 -10.06 6.63
CA ILE A 253 -4.77 -8.72 7.17
C ILE A 253 -3.27 -8.42 7.14
N ILE A 254 -2.86 -7.40 6.40
CA ILE A 254 -1.48 -6.91 6.32
C ILE A 254 -1.30 -5.54 6.97
N GLN A 255 -2.34 -4.73 7.03
CA GLN A 255 -2.37 -3.44 7.71
C GLN A 255 -3.20 -3.52 8.99
N SER A 256 -2.60 -3.14 10.09
CA SER A 256 -3.16 -3.30 11.43
C SER A 256 -4.39 -2.44 11.72
N ALA A 257 -4.58 -1.32 10.99
CA ALA A 257 -5.75 -0.47 11.14
C ALA A 257 -7.02 -1.07 10.51
N ARG A 258 -6.86 -2.02 9.58
CA ARG A 258 -7.97 -2.65 8.86
C ARG A 258 -8.62 -3.77 9.65
N SER A 259 -9.88 -4.06 9.31
CA SER A 259 -10.56 -5.28 9.73
C SER A 259 -11.25 -5.96 8.55
N LYS A 260 -11.43 -7.27 8.67
CA LYS A 260 -12.24 -8.07 7.74
C LYS A 260 -13.15 -8.98 8.56
N TYR A 261 -14.32 -9.29 8.04
CA TYR A 261 -15.28 -10.13 8.77
C TYR A 261 -16.21 -10.88 7.83
N LEU A 262 -16.65 -12.04 8.27
CA LEU A 262 -17.76 -12.76 7.64
C LEU A 262 -19.07 -12.25 8.22
N GLU A 263 -20.00 -11.94 7.33
CA GLU A 263 -21.42 -11.75 7.63
C GLU A 263 -22.18 -12.96 7.07
N ILE A 264 -22.93 -13.63 7.94
CA ILE A 264 -23.58 -14.89 7.62
C ILE A 264 -25.06 -14.77 7.99
N HIS A 265 -25.92 -15.02 7.01
CA HIS A 265 -27.35 -15.07 7.20
C HIS A 265 -27.87 -16.44 6.76
N VAL A 266 -28.78 -17.02 7.56
CA VAL A 266 -29.58 -18.16 7.17
C VAL A 266 -31.02 -17.69 6.98
N LEU A 267 -31.57 -17.95 5.80
CA LEU A 267 -32.87 -17.50 5.41
C LEU A 267 -33.80 -18.72 5.17
N ARG A 268 -35.06 -18.61 5.62
CA ARG A 268 -36.12 -19.53 5.33
C ARG A 268 -37.31 -18.76 4.75
N ASN A 269 -37.77 -19.15 3.57
CA ASN A 269 -38.83 -18.43 2.87
C ASN A 269 -38.56 -16.93 2.73
N GLY A 270 -37.28 -16.56 2.47
CA GLY A 270 -36.85 -15.17 2.31
C GLY A 270 -36.67 -14.37 3.60
N LYS A 271 -36.98 -14.95 4.77
CA LYS A 271 -36.80 -14.30 6.08
C LYS A 271 -35.55 -14.81 6.77
N VAL A 272 -34.76 -13.90 7.35
CA VAL A 272 -33.60 -14.25 8.14
C VAL A 272 -34.05 -14.93 9.43
N ILE A 273 -33.63 -16.19 9.63
CA ILE A 273 -33.90 -16.98 10.83
C ILE A 273 -32.70 -17.05 11.76
N TRP A 274 -31.50 -16.80 11.26
CA TRP A 274 -30.27 -16.76 12.03
C TRP A 274 -29.21 -15.89 11.37
N LYS A 275 -28.35 -15.25 12.19
CA LYS A 275 -27.18 -14.50 11.77
C LYS A 275 -26.06 -14.63 12.79
N ASN A 276 -24.81 -14.48 12.37
CA ASN A 276 -23.65 -14.71 13.24
C ASN A 276 -23.30 -13.52 14.17
N PHE A 277 -23.91 -12.35 13.98
CA PHE A 277 -23.84 -11.21 14.89
C PHE A 277 -25.06 -10.30 14.74
N ASP A 278 -25.37 -9.51 15.74
CA ASP A 278 -26.54 -8.61 15.76
C ASP A 278 -26.21 -7.17 15.40
N LYS A 279 -25.25 -6.57 16.08
CA LYS A 279 -24.94 -5.14 15.99
C LYS A 279 -23.57 -4.89 15.36
N HIS A 280 -22.56 -5.60 15.82
CA HIS A 280 -21.20 -5.33 15.39
C HIS A 280 -20.46 -6.63 15.04
N PRO A 281 -19.73 -6.67 13.90
CA PRO A 281 -19.05 -7.89 13.45
C PRO A 281 -18.08 -8.52 14.47
N SER A 282 -17.53 -7.74 15.41
CA SER A 282 -16.65 -8.25 16.47
C SER A 282 -17.34 -9.10 17.54
N GLU A 283 -18.67 -9.19 17.53
CA GLU A 283 -19.44 -10.12 18.37
C GLU A 283 -19.08 -11.57 18.01
N ASP A 284 -18.88 -11.86 16.72
CA ASP A 284 -18.33 -13.12 16.24
C ASP A 284 -16.79 -13.07 16.15
N LYS A 285 -16.13 -13.27 17.29
CA LYS A 285 -14.66 -13.18 17.37
C LYS A 285 -13.92 -14.13 16.44
N LYS A 286 -14.50 -15.31 16.12
CA LYS A 286 -13.84 -16.31 15.26
C LYS A 286 -13.85 -15.90 13.79
N ALA A 287 -14.87 -15.13 13.35
CA ALA A 287 -15.07 -14.65 12.00
C ALA A 287 -14.67 -13.18 11.81
N TYR A 288 -14.22 -12.49 12.86
CA TYR A 288 -13.72 -11.11 12.81
C TYR A 288 -12.19 -11.10 12.79
N PHE A 289 -11.59 -10.74 11.67
CA PHE A 289 -10.14 -10.67 11.47
C PHE A 289 -9.66 -9.24 11.71
N ALA A 290 -8.82 -9.08 12.71
CA ALA A 290 -8.23 -7.79 13.08
C ALA A 290 -7.01 -8.01 14.00
N ALA A 291 -6.18 -6.97 14.12
CA ALA A 291 -5.17 -6.86 15.16
C ALA A 291 -5.63 -5.88 16.23
N SER A 292 -5.31 -6.12 17.49
CA SER A 292 -5.46 -5.19 18.60
C SER A 292 -4.11 -4.89 19.25
N PHE A 293 -4.00 -3.72 19.89
CA PHE A 293 -2.75 -3.18 20.37
C PHE A 293 -2.90 -2.57 21.75
N LYS A 294 -1.77 -2.53 22.49
CA LYS A 294 -1.63 -1.86 23.78
C LYS A 294 -0.50 -0.85 23.75
N ARG A 295 -0.64 0.21 24.54
CA ARG A 295 0.41 1.13 24.92
C ARG A 295 0.46 1.18 26.44
N ASN A 296 1.60 0.77 27.03
CA ASN A 296 1.76 0.74 28.47
C ASN A 296 0.62 -0.03 29.20
N GLY A 297 0.25 -1.20 28.66
CA GLY A 297 -0.81 -2.06 29.19
C GLY A 297 -2.24 -1.66 28.84
N LYS A 298 -2.50 -0.44 28.35
CA LYS A 298 -3.84 0.03 27.97
C LYS A 298 -4.11 -0.19 26.48
N LYS A 299 -5.32 -0.63 26.13
CA LYS A 299 -5.77 -0.77 24.72
C LYS A 299 -5.67 0.58 24.02
N ILE A 300 -5.15 0.56 22.80
CA ILE A 300 -5.07 1.72 21.92
C ILE A 300 -5.65 1.42 20.54
N LEU A 301 -6.02 2.48 19.82
CA LEU A 301 -6.69 2.41 18.53
C LEU A 301 -5.76 2.67 17.34
N ILE A 302 -4.66 3.39 17.58
CA ILE A 302 -3.67 3.75 16.54
C ILE A 302 -2.43 2.88 16.72
N PRO A 303 -2.20 1.88 15.85
CA PRO A 303 -1.10 0.94 16.00
C PRO A 303 0.30 1.56 16.00
N ALA A 304 0.46 2.71 15.33
CA ALA A 304 1.75 3.38 15.20
C ALA A 304 2.39 3.75 16.55
N THR A 305 1.60 3.93 17.63
CA THR A 305 2.11 4.25 18.97
C THR A 305 2.12 3.05 19.94
N ALA A 306 1.89 1.85 19.44
CA ALA A 306 1.81 0.64 20.27
C ALA A 306 3.14 0.27 20.91
N THR A 307 3.10 -0.23 22.14
CA THR A 307 4.22 -0.90 22.81
C THR A 307 4.09 -2.42 22.78
N ALA A 308 2.90 -2.94 22.46
CA ALA A 308 2.66 -4.37 22.31
C ALA A 308 1.46 -4.63 21.37
N GLN A 309 1.51 -5.77 20.70
CA GLN A 309 0.36 -6.35 20.02
C GLN A 309 -0.39 -7.23 21.02
N ASP A 310 -1.71 -7.08 21.10
CA ASP A 310 -2.54 -7.74 22.12
C ASP A 310 -3.21 -9.00 21.56
N VAL A 311 -4.04 -8.85 20.54
CA VAL A 311 -4.76 -9.96 19.89
C VAL A 311 -4.59 -9.85 18.39
N VAL A 312 -4.36 -10.98 17.74
CA VAL A 312 -4.35 -11.10 16.28
C VAL A 312 -5.22 -12.26 15.88
N ASN A 313 -6.31 -11.98 15.16
CA ASN A 313 -7.03 -12.99 14.40
C ASN A 313 -6.78 -12.73 12.92
N ASN A 314 -6.06 -13.62 12.26
CA ASN A 314 -5.67 -13.48 10.87
C ASN A 314 -5.65 -14.86 10.20
N LEU A 315 -5.67 -14.87 8.87
CA LEU A 315 -5.52 -16.08 8.08
C LEU A 315 -4.23 -15.95 7.26
N ALA A 316 -3.33 -16.92 7.40
CA ALA A 316 -2.03 -16.89 6.74
C ALA A 316 -2.16 -16.96 5.21
N ALA A 317 -1.05 -16.65 4.50
CA ALA A 317 -0.98 -16.79 3.05
C ALA A 317 -1.26 -18.24 2.62
N LYS A 318 -2.12 -18.44 1.63
CA LYS A 318 -2.50 -19.75 1.05
C LYS A 318 -3.12 -20.72 2.06
N ASP A 319 -3.58 -20.22 3.20
CA ASP A 319 -4.18 -21.01 4.24
C ASP A 319 -5.72 -20.98 4.16
N SER A 320 -6.36 -21.91 4.88
CA SER A 320 -7.80 -22.00 4.98
C SER A 320 -8.27 -22.09 6.44
N LYS A 321 -9.48 -21.65 6.68
CA LYS A 321 -10.13 -21.73 7.99
C LYS A 321 -11.57 -22.19 7.84
N ILE A 322 -11.96 -23.15 8.67
CA ILE A 322 -13.35 -23.64 8.74
C ILE A 322 -14.01 -23.02 9.96
N PHE A 323 -15.20 -22.48 9.74
CA PHE A 323 -16.07 -21.92 10.78
C PHE A 323 -17.26 -22.86 10.92
N VAL A 324 -17.51 -23.31 12.13
CA VAL A 324 -18.64 -24.18 12.45
C VAL A 324 -19.61 -23.42 13.34
N TYR A 325 -20.89 -23.44 12.96
CA TYR A 325 -21.99 -22.85 13.72
C TYR A 325 -23.07 -23.89 13.93
N HIS A 326 -23.49 -24.05 15.16
CA HIS A 326 -24.65 -24.89 15.48
C HIS A 326 -25.91 -24.05 15.43
N ILE A 327 -26.80 -24.39 14.53
CA ILE A 327 -28.04 -23.62 14.25
C ILE A 327 -29.22 -24.54 14.46
N LYS A 328 -29.95 -24.31 15.54
CA LYS A 328 -31.15 -25.08 15.87
C LYS A 328 -32.15 -25.00 14.72
N ASP A 329 -32.72 -26.16 14.38
CA ASP A 329 -33.71 -26.30 13.31
C ASP A 329 -33.19 -25.96 11.91
N LEU A 330 -31.89 -25.98 11.66
CA LEU A 330 -31.36 -25.88 10.30
C LEU A 330 -31.85 -27.06 9.45
N LYS A 331 -32.34 -26.81 8.26
CA LYS A 331 -32.88 -27.87 7.42
C LYS A 331 -32.69 -27.65 5.93
N LYS A 332 -32.83 -28.72 5.20
CA LYS A 332 -32.80 -28.71 3.74
C LYS A 332 -33.81 -27.69 3.18
N GLY A 333 -33.40 -26.91 2.21
CA GLY A 333 -34.15 -25.81 1.62
C GLY A 333 -33.93 -24.44 2.25
N ASP A 334 -33.23 -24.37 3.42
CA ASP A 334 -32.73 -23.07 3.94
C ASP A 334 -31.64 -22.50 3.01
N VAL A 335 -31.63 -21.20 2.87
CA VAL A 335 -30.66 -20.48 2.04
C VAL A 335 -29.63 -19.82 2.95
N VAL A 336 -28.37 -20.13 2.72
CA VAL A 336 -27.24 -19.52 3.44
C VAL A 336 -26.58 -18.47 2.55
N GLU A 337 -26.49 -17.25 3.04
CA GLU A 337 -25.73 -16.16 2.42
C GLU A 337 -24.53 -15.84 3.29
N VAL A 338 -23.33 -15.95 2.70
CA VAL A 338 -22.05 -15.63 3.37
C VAL A 338 -21.36 -14.54 2.58
N SER A 339 -21.01 -13.45 3.24
CA SER A 339 -20.28 -12.34 2.64
C SER A 339 -19.03 -12.05 3.46
N LEU A 340 -17.88 -11.96 2.80
CA LEU A 340 -16.65 -11.44 3.40
C LEU A 340 -16.53 -9.96 3.06
N TYR A 341 -16.41 -9.13 4.08
CA TYR A 341 -16.20 -7.69 3.96
C TYR A 341 -14.83 -7.24 4.48
N VAL A 342 -14.40 -6.08 4.02
CA VAL A 342 -13.25 -5.36 4.57
C VAL A 342 -13.64 -3.92 4.89
N LYS A 343 -13.13 -3.40 6.03
CA LYS A 343 -13.12 -1.98 6.37
C LYS A 343 -11.70 -1.46 6.29
N LEU A 344 -11.51 -0.30 5.66
CA LEU A 344 -10.19 0.33 5.50
C LEU A 344 -9.64 0.84 6.82
N ALA A 345 -10.53 1.27 7.71
CA ALA A 345 -10.23 1.58 9.10
C ALA A 345 -11.34 1.04 10.01
N LYS A 346 -11.00 0.74 11.26
CA LYS A 346 -11.97 0.38 12.28
C LYS A 346 -12.71 1.64 12.75
N ASP A 347 -13.97 1.49 13.17
CA ASP A 347 -14.83 2.61 13.59
C ASP A 347 -14.16 3.52 14.62
N ASP A 348 -13.66 2.91 15.68
CA ASP A 348 -12.98 3.58 16.78
C ASP A 348 -11.66 4.27 16.37
N CYS A 349 -11.00 3.77 15.31
CA CYS A 349 -9.80 4.39 14.77
C CYS A 349 -10.09 5.74 14.11
N LEU A 350 -11.18 5.86 13.35
CA LEU A 350 -11.58 7.12 12.70
C LEU A 350 -11.90 8.20 13.74
N ASP A 351 -12.57 7.84 14.84
CA ASP A 351 -12.84 8.76 15.94
C ASP A 351 -11.55 9.23 16.61
N ALA A 352 -10.60 8.30 16.83
CA ALA A 352 -9.33 8.62 17.49
C ALA A 352 -8.45 9.61 16.70
N ILE A 353 -8.64 9.72 15.39
CA ILE A 353 -7.88 10.64 14.51
C ILE A 353 -8.71 11.84 14.03
N ASP A 354 -9.92 12.01 14.55
CA ASP A 354 -10.85 13.07 14.14
C ASP A 354 -11.11 13.09 12.62
N LEU A 355 -11.21 11.91 11.98
CA LEU A 355 -11.51 11.80 10.57
C LEU A 355 -13.03 11.85 10.35
N LYS A 356 -13.47 12.89 9.62
CA LYS A 356 -14.90 13.13 9.38
C LYS A 356 -15.46 12.28 8.23
N ASP A 357 -14.63 11.96 7.24
CA ASP A 357 -15.03 11.10 6.14
C ASP A 357 -15.20 9.66 6.63
N ARG A 358 -16.46 9.24 6.77
CA ARG A 358 -16.83 7.90 7.25
C ARG A 358 -16.78 6.83 6.16
N SER A 359 -16.56 7.18 4.91
CA SER A 359 -16.43 6.22 3.81
C SER A 359 -15.25 5.25 4.01
N TYR A 360 -14.24 5.64 4.77
CA TYR A 360 -13.14 4.73 5.17
C TYR A 360 -13.59 3.57 6.06
N ASN A 361 -14.79 3.67 6.66
CA ASN A 361 -15.40 2.61 7.46
C ASN A 361 -16.48 1.83 6.70
N ASP A 362 -16.77 2.20 5.47
CA ASP A 362 -17.71 1.45 4.64
C ASP A 362 -17.25 0.01 4.47
N ALA A 363 -18.20 -0.90 4.56
CA ALA A 363 -17.99 -2.32 4.36
C ALA A 363 -17.85 -2.63 2.87
N LEU A 364 -16.61 -2.76 2.39
CA LEU A 364 -16.33 -3.12 1.01
C LEU A 364 -16.43 -4.64 0.85
N LEU A 365 -17.35 -5.10 0.00
CA LEU A 365 -17.51 -6.52 -0.28
C LEU A 365 -16.25 -7.08 -0.95
N MET A 366 -15.74 -8.19 -0.41
CA MET A 366 -14.68 -8.98 -1.01
C MET A 366 -15.26 -10.15 -1.82
N LYS A 367 -16.07 -10.98 -1.18
CA LYS A 367 -16.67 -12.17 -1.79
C LYS A 367 -18.04 -12.42 -1.19
N ARG A 368 -18.97 -12.93 -1.99
CA ARG A 368 -20.26 -13.43 -1.52
C ARG A 368 -20.54 -14.81 -2.11
N VAL A 369 -21.06 -15.69 -1.28
CA VAL A 369 -21.57 -17.00 -1.68
C VAL A 369 -23.00 -17.14 -1.17
N LYS A 370 -23.88 -17.66 -2.01
CA LYS A 370 -25.25 -18.02 -1.67
C LYS A 370 -25.47 -19.48 -2.01
N LYS A 371 -25.96 -20.27 -1.06
CA LYS A 371 -26.20 -21.71 -1.23
C LYS A 371 -27.50 -22.13 -0.59
N THR A 372 -28.28 -22.90 -1.30
CA THR A 372 -29.41 -23.62 -0.73
C THR A 372 -28.95 -24.97 -0.18
N LEU A 373 -29.27 -25.26 1.07
CA LEU A 373 -28.88 -26.46 1.78
C LEU A 373 -29.67 -27.70 1.35
#